data_6e134d26c8d4f2ac3d819620d6885ff6
#
_entry.id   6e134d26c8d4f2ac3d819620d6885ff6
#
_cell.length_a   1.000
_cell.length_b   1.000
_cell.length_c   1.000
_cell.angle_alpha   90.00
_cell.angle_beta   90.00
_cell.angle_gamma   90.00
#
_symmetry.space_group_name_H-M   'P 1'
#
loop_
_entity.id
_entity.type
_entity.pdbx_description
1 polymer ?
#
loop_
_entity_poly.entity_id
_entity_poly.type
_entity_poly.pdbx_seq_one_letter_code
_entity_poly.pdbx_strand_id
1 'polypeptide(L)'
;EFMREELNQGFLALKVERWLKSGEDPDEALILILQECDYYRPGEISHYRQQLTSLRKKHPAEFKKLLADELFSMRQYGRALNLYRELLEFPRDEYVDDLFLGRIWNNLGSCYARMFQTKRAFEAYGYAYSRAPEEQILKQMYWLTKLDRGLKLGERLGALITEEKTRQWDQFMDEARAQAVQSETVKQMEEIFGMIETEMLRLLVEVKKAGVRLVSYADSAGSVRILGPKSMEWMTRT
;
A
#
# COMPACT_ATOMS: atom_id res chain seq x y z
N GLU A 1 12.71 -26.02 6.09
CA GLU A 1 12.13 -26.66 4.89
C GLU A 1 12.68 -26.00 3.63
N PHE A 2 12.42 -24.75 3.30
CA PHE A 2 12.90 -24.04 2.10
C PHE A 2 14.43 -24.14 1.90
N MET A 3 15.23 -23.92 2.94
CA MET A 3 16.70 -24.00 2.85
C MET A 3 17.19 -25.42 2.52
N ARG A 4 16.46 -26.47 2.92
CA ARG A 4 16.84 -27.87 2.66
C ARG A 4 16.40 -28.31 1.28
N GLU A 5 15.16 -28.03 0.90
CA GLU A 5 14.51 -28.60 -0.27
C GLU A 5 14.78 -27.76 -1.53
N GLU A 6 14.68 -26.44 -1.42
CA GLU A 6 14.81 -25.54 -2.57
C GLU A 6 16.26 -25.06 -2.77
N LEU A 7 16.98 -24.75 -1.68
CA LEU A 7 18.35 -24.24 -1.76
C LEU A 7 19.42 -25.33 -1.60
N ASN A 8 19.03 -26.57 -1.33
CA ASN A 8 19.93 -27.68 -1.05
C ASN A 8 21.01 -27.42 0.04
N GLN A 9 20.65 -26.55 1.01
CA GLN A 9 21.52 -26.11 2.10
C GLN A 9 21.15 -26.79 3.42
N GLY A 10 21.11 -28.12 3.43
CA GLY A 10 20.68 -28.91 4.59
C GLY A 10 21.52 -28.69 5.83
N PHE A 11 22.86 -28.54 5.69
CA PHE A 11 23.77 -28.30 6.80
C PHE A 11 23.53 -26.89 7.44
N LEU A 12 23.37 -25.87 6.62
CA LEU A 12 23.06 -24.51 7.09
C LEU A 12 21.68 -24.48 7.77
N ALA A 13 20.68 -25.16 7.20
CA ALA A 13 19.37 -25.29 7.82
C ALA A 13 19.43 -25.91 9.24
N LEU A 14 20.25 -26.97 9.42
CA LEU A 14 20.46 -27.59 10.73
C LEU A 14 21.16 -26.64 11.72
N LYS A 15 22.16 -25.87 11.27
CA LYS A 15 22.83 -24.85 12.10
C LYS A 15 21.83 -23.80 12.59
N VAL A 16 21.02 -23.25 11.68
CA VAL A 16 20.01 -22.22 11.98
C VAL A 16 18.93 -22.76 12.93
N GLU A 17 18.44 -23.98 12.70
CA GLU A 17 17.46 -24.62 13.58
C GLU A 17 18.01 -24.84 15.01
N ARG A 18 19.26 -25.25 15.11
CA ARG A 18 19.93 -25.43 16.40
C ARG A 18 20.07 -24.11 17.13
N TRP A 19 20.45 -23.05 16.40
CA TRP A 19 20.56 -21.69 16.92
C TRP A 19 19.22 -21.18 17.43
N LEU A 20 18.17 -21.31 16.63
CA LEU A 20 16.82 -20.88 17.04
C LEU A 20 16.28 -21.63 18.26
N LYS A 21 16.70 -22.90 18.44
CA LYS A 21 16.32 -23.72 19.62
C LYS A 21 17.14 -23.40 20.86
N SER A 22 18.34 -22.84 20.71
CA SER A 22 19.21 -22.50 21.86
C SER A 22 18.73 -21.27 22.63
N GLY A 23 17.81 -20.48 22.06
CA GLY A 23 17.35 -19.22 22.64
C GLY A 23 18.39 -18.09 22.58
N GLU A 24 19.44 -18.27 21.79
CA GLU A 24 20.44 -17.24 21.54
C GLU A 24 19.89 -16.12 20.63
N ASP A 25 20.64 -15.02 20.50
CA ASP A 25 20.21 -13.82 19.76
C ASP A 25 19.87 -14.15 18.30
N PRO A 26 18.64 -13.91 17.84
CA PRO A 26 18.25 -14.17 16.46
C PRO A 26 19.05 -13.36 15.42
N ASP A 27 19.66 -12.24 15.82
CA ASP A 27 20.53 -11.46 14.93
C ASP A 27 21.79 -12.22 14.55
N GLU A 28 22.32 -13.02 15.47
CA GLU A 28 23.48 -13.88 15.19
C GLU A 28 23.12 -15.04 14.23
N ALA A 29 21.88 -15.53 14.26
CA ALA A 29 21.41 -16.49 13.25
C ALA A 29 21.40 -15.87 11.84
N LEU A 30 21.01 -14.60 11.70
CA LEU A 30 21.10 -13.87 10.42
C LEU A 30 22.57 -13.73 9.99
N ILE A 31 23.45 -13.31 10.89
CA ILE A 31 24.89 -13.18 10.60
C ILE A 31 25.48 -14.51 10.15
N LEU A 32 25.12 -15.62 10.81
CA LEU A 32 25.53 -16.96 10.41
C LEU A 32 25.09 -17.28 8.96
N ILE A 33 23.85 -16.97 8.61
CA ILE A 33 23.35 -17.18 7.24
C ILE A 33 24.18 -16.36 6.23
N LEU A 34 24.44 -15.08 6.53
CA LEU A 34 25.24 -14.20 5.65
C LEU A 34 26.69 -14.70 5.49
N GLN A 35 27.26 -15.29 6.53
CA GLN A 35 28.61 -15.86 6.48
C GLN A 35 28.68 -17.14 5.65
N GLU A 36 27.69 -18.02 5.80
CA GLU A 36 27.69 -19.35 5.16
C GLU A 36 27.21 -19.32 3.70
N CYS A 37 26.57 -18.23 3.25
CA CYS A 37 26.12 -18.10 1.84
C CYS A 37 27.25 -17.74 0.87
N ASP A 38 28.45 -17.44 1.36
CA ASP A 38 29.68 -17.10 0.58
C ASP A 38 29.48 -15.99 -0.47
N TYR A 39 28.48 -15.14 -0.26
CA TYR A 39 28.15 -14.02 -1.14
C TYR A 39 28.70 -12.69 -0.61
N TYR A 40 28.67 -12.50 0.70
CA TYR A 40 29.07 -11.27 1.36
C TYR A 40 30.52 -11.30 1.84
N ARG A 41 31.22 -10.18 1.66
CA ARG A 41 32.59 -10.02 2.17
C ARG A 41 32.56 -9.82 3.69
N PRO A 42 33.65 -10.18 4.42
CA PRO A 42 33.70 -9.99 5.86
C PRO A 42 33.44 -8.56 6.34
N GLY A 43 33.85 -7.56 5.55
CA GLY A 43 33.60 -6.14 5.84
C GLY A 43 32.12 -5.79 5.77
N GLU A 44 31.38 -6.33 4.80
CA GLU A 44 29.93 -6.10 4.66
C GLU A 44 29.17 -6.77 5.81
N ILE A 45 29.55 -7.99 6.18
CA ILE A 45 28.97 -8.70 7.33
C ILE A 45 29.21 -7.93 8.63
N SER A 46 30.41 -7.36 8.81
CA SER A 46 30.73 -6.51 9.94
C SER A 46 29.85 -5.25 9.98
N HIS A 47 29.61 -4.66 8.82
CA HIS A 47 28.71 -3.51 8.69
C HIS A 47 27.25 -3.87 9.06
N TYR A 48 26.73 -5.01 8.57
CA TYR A 48 25.40 -5.51 8.95
C TYR A 48 25.28 -5.74 10.46
N ARG A 49 26.30 -6.34 11.09
CA ARG A 49 26.33 -6.53 12.54
C ARG A 49 26.24 -5.19 13.30
N GLN A 50 26.96 -4.16 12.84
CA GLN A 50 26.88 -2.82 13.42
C GLN A 50 25.47 -2.21 13.24
N GLN A 51 24.87 -2.38 12.08
CA GLN A 51 23.50 -1.91 11.83
C GLN A 51 22.49 -2.61 12.75
N LEU A 52 22.55 -3.93 12.90
CA LEU A 52 21.69 -4.68 13.83
C LEU A 52 21.85 -4.19 15.27
N THR A 53 23.09 -4.02 15.72
CA THR A 53 23.36 -3.45 17.05
C THR A 53 22.78 -2.06 17.25
N SER A 54 22.84 -1.20 16.21
CA SER A 54 22.24 0.12 16.23
C SER A 54 20.73 0.06 16.29
N LEU A 55 20.10 -0.83 15.52
CA LEU A 55 18.65 -1.02 15.51
C LEU A 55 18.12 -1.50 16.86
N ARG A 56 18.85 -2.39 17.55
CA ARG A 56 18.49 -2.90 18.89
C ARG A 56 18.51 -1.83 19.98
N LYS A 57 19.28 -0.75 19.78
CA LYS A 57 19.34 0.38 20.72
C LYS A 57 18.22 1.39 20.55
N LYS A 58 17.47 1.28 19.47
CA LYS A 58 16.38 2.21 19.18
C LYS A 58 15.18 1.99 20.10
N HIS A 59 14.43 3.07 20.33
CA HIS A 59 13.15 2.98 21.02
C HIS A 59 12.23 1.96 20.32
N PRO A 60 11.48 1.11 21.04
CA PRO A 60 10.61 0.10 20.41
C PRO A 60 9.63 0.66 19.39
N ALA A 61 9.06 1.84 19.63
CA ALA A 61 8.19 2.52 18.69
C ALA A 61 8.96 2.98 17.43
N GLU A 62 10.20 3.47 17.58
CA GLU A 62 11.04 3.85 16.44
C GLU A 62 11.38 2.63 15.58
N PHE A 63 11.80 1.54 16.20
CA PHE A 63 12.10 0.30 15.49
C PHE A 63 10.89 -0.22 14.72
N LYS A 64 9.71 -0.28 15.37
CA LYS A 64 8.47 -0.70 14.71
C LYS A 64 8.07 0.23 13.57
N LYS A 65 8.29 1.55 13.72
CA LYS A 65 8.06 2.52 12.65
C LYS A 65 8.97 2.28 11.45
N LEU A 66 10.27 2.07 11.68
CA LEU A 66 11.22 1.74 10.61
C LEU A 66 10.81 0.48 9.83
N LEU A 67 10.36 -0.56 10.54
CA LEU A 67 9.85 -1.77 9.90
C LEU A 67 8.59 -1.50 9.05
N ALA A 68 7.67 -0.67 9.54
CA ALA A 68 6.48 -0.26 8.80
C ALA A 68 6.84 0.58 7.56
N ASP A 69 7.80 1.51 7.70
CA ASP A 69 8.30 2.34 6.59
C ASP A 69 8.95 1.46 5.50
N GLU A 70 9.69 0.43 5.88
CA GLU A 70 10.29 -0.52 4.95
C GLU A 70 9.24 -1.36 4.21
N LEU A 71 8.24 -1.88 4.92
CA LEU A 71 7.10 -2.57 4.28
C LEU A 71 6.34 -1.66 3.32
N PHE A 72 6.21 -0.38 3.64
CA PHE A 72 5.62 0.62 2.75
C PHE A 72 6.46 0.81 1.49
N SER A 73 7.79 0.90 1.61
CA SER A 73 8.73 1.03 0.48
C SER A 73 8.64 -0.18 -0.45
N MET A 74 8.47 -1.37 0.11
CA MET A 74 8.24 -2.63 -0.60
C MET A 74 6.82 -2.76 -1.17
N ARG A 75 6.00 -1.72 -1.13
CA ARG A 75 4.59 -1.69 -1.56
C ARG A 75 3.67 -2.68 -0.81
N GLN A 76 4.09 -3.19 0.34
CA GLN A 76 3.30 -4.07 1.20
C GLN A 76 2.37 -3.24 2.12
N TYR A 77 1.54 -2.40 1.51
CA TYR A 77 0.76 -1.36 2.20
C TYR A 77 -0.16 -1.90 3.30
N GLY A 78 -0.76 -3.08 3.10
CA GLY A 78 -1.61 -3.71 4.11
C GLY A 78 -0.84 -4.13 5.36
N ARG A 79 0.38 -4.67 5.20
CA ARG A 79 1.25 -5.05 6.32
C ARG A 79 1.79 -3.81 7.05
N ALA A 80 2.25 -2.80 6.28
CA ALA A 80 2.70 -1.52 6.83
C ALA A 80 1.58 -0.85 7.66
N LEU A 81 0.36 -0.82 7.12
CA LEU A 81 -0.81 -0.27 7.78
C LEU A 81 -1.07 -0.91 9.15
N ASN A 82 -0.97 -2.24 9.25
CA ASN A 82 -1.17 -2.94 10.53
C ASN A 82 -0.14 -2.51 11.57
N LEU A 83 1.15 -2.42 11.20
CA LEU A 83 2.19 -1.95 12.12
C LEU A 83 2.00 -0.48 12.54
N TYR A 84 1.61 0.41 11.60
CA TYR A 84 1.29 1.79 11.97
C TYR A 84 0.08 1.88 12.91
N ARG A 85 -0.93 1.03 12.76
CA ARG A 85 -2.06 0.98 13.70
C ARG A 85 -1.63 0.51 15.07
N GLU A 86 -0.80 -0.51 15.17
CA GLU A 86 -0.23 -0.95 16.44
C GLU A 86 0.57 0.16 17.13
N LEU A 87 1.27 1.02 16.36
CA LEU A 87 2.01 2.16 16.92
C LEU A 87 1.11 3.22 17.55
N LEU A 88 -0.15 3.35 17.12
CA LEU A 88 -1.11 4.25 17.74
C LEU A 88 -1.53 3.80 19.16
N GLU A 89 -1.39 2.50 19.44
CA GLU A 89 -1.71 1.89 20.74
C GLU A 89 -0.49 1.87 21.70
N PHE A 90 0.68 2.36 21.25
CA PHE A 90 1.86 2.42 22.12
C PHE A 90 1.65 3.38 23.29
N PRO A 91 2.18 3.05 24.47
CA PRO A 91 2.16 3.95 25.60
C PRO A 91 2.83 5.30 25.27
N ARG A 92 2.25 6.36 25.78
CA ARG A 92 2.81 7.72 25.64
C ARG A 92 4.02 7.86 26.54
N ASP A 93 5.09 8.38 25.97
CA ASP A 93 6.33 8.75 26.68
C ASP A 93 7.00 9.94 25.99
N GLU A 94 8.25 10.24 26.31
CA GLU A 94 9.01 11.34 25.70
C GLU A 94 9.24 11.15 24.19
N TYR A 95 9.26 9.91 23.70
CA TYR A 95 9.44 9.58 22.28
C TYR A 95 8.09 9.50 21.54
N VAL A 96 7.09 8.89 22.16
CA VAL A 96 5.74 8.71 21.58
C VAL A 96 4.87 9.93 21.97
N ASP A 97 5.22 11.07 21.44
CA ASP A 97 4.54 12.35 21.60
C ASP A 97 3.48 12.61 20.51
N ASP A 98 2.85 13.77 20.53
CA ASP A 98 1.87 14.16 19.52
C ASP A 98 2.47 14.33 18.14
N LEU A 99 3.71 14.77 18.02
CA LEU A 99 4.39 14.90 16.74
C LEU A 99 4.67 13.53 16.13
N PHE A 100 5.17 12.58 16.95
CA PHE A 100 5.36 11.20 16.50
C PHE A 100 4.05 10.59 16.01
N LEU A 101 2.97 10.71 16.78
CA LEU A 101 1.65 10.20 16.37
C LEU A 101 1.09 10.91 15.14
N GLY A 102 1.35 12.21 14.99
CA GLY A 102 1.01 12.94 13.77
C GLY A 102 1.67 12.32 12.53
N ARG A 103 2.94 11.96 12.64
CA ARG A 103 3.68 11.25 11.57
C ARG A 103 3.12 9.85 11.30
N ILE A 104 2.73 9.10 12.35
CA ILE A 104 2.10 7.78 12.17
C ILE A 104 0.76 7.91 11.45
N TRP A 105 -0.07 8.89 11.81
CA TRP A 105 -1.33 9.16 11.11
C TRP A 105 -1.12 9.56 9.66
N ASN A 106 -0.10 10.37 9.35
CA ASN A 106 0.26 10.72 7.97
C ASN A 106 0.65 9.46 7.15
N ASN A 107 1.45 8.56 7.74
CA ASN A 107 1.85 7.33 7.08
C ASN A 107 0.67 6.37 6.87
N LEU A 108 -0.25 6.29 7.82
CA LEU A 108 -1.53 5.59 7.67
C LEU A 108 -2.35 6.16 6.51
N GLY A 109 -2.47 7.49 6.44
CA GLY A 109 -3.12 8.18 5.33
C GLY A 109 -2.50 7.78 3.98
N SER A 110 -1.17 7.72 3.92
CA SER A 110 -0.44 7.30 2.73
C SER A 110 -0.71 5.84 2.37
N CYS A 111 -0.76 4.93 3.35
CA CYS A 111 -1.14 3.53 3.10
C CYS A 111 -2.55 3.42 2.53
N TYR A 112 -3.52 4.11 3.14
CA TYR A 112 -4.89 4.11 2.65
C TYR A 112 -5.02 4.71 1.24
N ALA A 113 -4.31 5.81 0.96
CA ALA A 113 -4.29 6.44 -0.37
C ALA A 113 -3.73 5.48 -1.44
N ARG A 114 -2.64 4.77 -1.13
CA ARG A 114 -2.05 3.75 -2.04
C ARG A 114 -2.96 2.55 -2.27
N MET A 115 -3.90 2.29 -1.37
CA MET A 115 -4.93 1.25 -1.51
C MET A 115 -6.27 1.79 -2.05
N PHE A 116 -6.30 3.02 -2.56
CA PHE A 116 -7.50 3.71 -3.07
C PHE A 116 -8.64 3.85 -2.06
N GLN A 117 -8.35 3.80 -0.76
CA GLN A 117 -9.31 4.02 0.32
C GLN A 117 -9.37 5.51 0.67
N THR A 118 -9.87 6.33 -0.26
CA THR A 118 -9.81 7.79 -0.23
C THR A 118 -10.39 8.41 1.04
N LYS A 119 -11.55 7.92 1.51
CA LYS A 119 -12.19 8.40 2.74
C LYS A 119 -11.34 8.17 3.97
N ARG A 120 -10.82 6.94 4.14
CA ARG A 120 -9.94 6.60 5.27
C ARG A 120 -8.62 7.36 5.22
N ALA A 121 -8.08 7.55 4.02
CA ALA A 121 -6.89 8.37 3.82
C ALA A 121 -7.13 9.82 4.27
N PHE A 122 -8.25 10.39 3.87
CA PHE A 122 -8.63 11.77 4.22
C PHE A 122 -8.80 11.95 5.72
N GLU A 123 -9.47 11.02 6.41
CA GLU A 123 -9.62 11.01 7.87
C GLU A 123 -8.27 10.91 8.57
N ALA A 124 -7.41 9.98 8.12
CA ALA A 124 -6.07 9.81 8.71
C ALA A 124 -5.20 11.05 8.54
N TYR A 125 -5.21 11.70 7.38
CA TYR A 125 -4.53 12.98 7.17
C TYR A 125 -5.13 14.10 8.03
N GLY A 126 -6.44 14.10 8.27
CA GLY A 126 -7.09 15.02 9.20
C GLY A 126 -6.56 14.87 10.63
N TYR A 127 -6.41 13.63 11.11
CA TYR A 127 -5.80 13.34 12.41
C TYR A 127 -4.30 13.71 12.44
N ALA A 128 -3.57 13.51 11.36
CA ALA A 128 -2.19 13.94 11.24
C ALA A 128 -2.08 15.46 11.33
N TYR A 129 -2.86 16.19 10.55
CA TYR A 129 -2.86 17.64 10.50
C TYR A 129 -3.23 18.28 11.85
N SER A 130 -4.17 17.69 12.59
CA SER A 130 -4.56 18.19 13.90
C SER A 130 -3.43 18.13 14.94
N ARG A 131 -2.46 17.24 14.79
CA ARG A 131 -1.31 17.06 15.69
C ARG A 131 -0.06 17.76 15.20
N ALA A 132 0.18 17.71 13.90
CA ALA A 132 1.32 18.34 13.24
C ALA A 132 0.80 19.07 11.99
N PRO A 133 0.43 20.35 12.08
CA PRO A 133 -0.07 21.12 10.93
C PRO A 133 1.04 21.39 9.92
N GLU A 134 1.20 20.48 8.98
CA GLU A 134 2.18 20.59 7.88
C GLU A 134 1.47 20.86 6.55
N GLU A 135 2.02 21.75 5.73
CA GLU A 135 1.47 22.07 4.42
C GLU A 135 1.37 20.85 3.52
N GLN A 136 2.33 19.93 3.62
CA GLN A 136 2.34 18.70 2.83
C GLN A 136 1.10 17.83 3.12
N ILE A 137 0.66 17.76 4.37
CA ILE A 137 -0.55 17.00 4.75
C ILE A 137 -1.79 17.67 4.17
N LEU A 138 -1.89 19.00 4.26
CA LEU A 138 -2.98 19.77 3.68
C LEU A 138 -3.06 19.58 2.16
N LYS A 139 -1.92 19.58 1.47
CA LYS A 139 -1.79 19.31 0.04
C LYS A 139 -2.32 17.92 -0.33
N GLN A 140 -1.97 16.89 0.46
CA GLN A 140 -2.48 15.53 0.26
C GLN A 140 -4.00 15.45 0.42
N MET A 141 -4.55 16.11 1.46
CA MET A 141 -6.00 16.21 1.65
C MET A 141 -6.69 16.92 0.47
N TYR A 142 -6.11 18.03 -0.01
CA TYR A 142 -6.61 18.75 -1.18
C TYR A 142 -6.67 17.82 -2.41
N TRP A 143 -5.60 17.10 -2.72
CA TRP A 143 -5.58 16.19 -3.85
C TRP A 143 -6.60 15.06 -3.73
N LEU A 144 -6.85 14.55 -2.53
CA LEU A 144 -7.90 13.56 -2.31
C LEU A 144 -9.29 14.11 -2.66
N THR A 145 -9.57 15.39 -2.41
CA THR A 145 -10.84 16.01 -2.81
C THR A 145 -11.00 16.14 -4.32
N LYS A 146 -9.88 16.22 -5.06
CA LYS A 146 -9.92 16.22 -6.54
C LYS A 146 -10.13 14.81 -7.12
N LEU A 147 -9.64 13.78 -6.41
CA LEU A 147 -9.79 12.37 -6.81
C LEU A 147 -11.18 11.82 -6.44
N ASP A 148 -11.71 12.22 -5.29
CA ASP A 148 -13.02 11.78 -4.79
C ASP A 148 -13.92 13.00 -4.53
N ARG A 149 -14.91 13.20 -5.40
CA ARG A 149 -15.86 14.33 -5.32
C ARG A 149 -16.75 14.29 -4.06
N GLY A 150 -16.81 13.16 -3.38
CA GLY A 150 -17.53 13.01 -2.10
C GLY A 150 -16.79 13.61 -0.91
N LEU A 151 -15.50 13.92 -1.05
CA LEU A 151 -14.68 14.53 0.00
C LEU A 151 -14.71 16.06 -0.13
N LYS A 152 -14.78 16.72 1.03
CA LYS A 152 -14.73 18.19 1.09
C LYS A 152 -13.82 18.60 2.23
N LEU A 153 -12.95 19.58 1.97
CA LEU A 153 -12.24 20.29 3.03
C LEU A 153 -13.25 21.17 3.78
N GLY A 154 -13.22 21.10 5.11
CA GLY A 154 -13.99 22.02 5.93
C GLY A 154 -13.54 23.47 5.69
N GLU A 155 -14.42 24.45 5.94
CA GLU A 155 -14.16 25.88 5.69
C GLU A 155 -12.82 26.36 6.29
N ARG A 156 -12.50 25.93 7.51
CA ARG A 156 -11.26 26.28 8.19
C ARG A 156 -10.00 25.82 7.44
N LEU A 157 -9.99 24.61 6.93
CA LEU A 157 -8.86 24.09 6.17
C LEU A 157 -8.83 24.67 4.75
N GLY A 158 -9.98 24.86 4.14
CA GLY A 158 -10.10 25.49 2.83
C GLY A 158 -9.55 26.92 2.81
N ALA A 159 -9.79 27.69 3.87
CA ALA A 159 -9.26 29.05 4.02
C ALA A 159 -7.73 29.15 4.09
N LEU A 160 -7.03 28.05 4.42
CA LEU A 160 -5.56 27.99 4.44
C LEU A 160 -4.95 27.76 3.04
N ILE A 161 -5.79 27.40 2.06
CA ILE A 161 -5.36 27.13 0.69
C ILE A 161 -5.61 28.39 -0.14
N THR A 162 -4.54 29.16 -0.37
CA THR A 162 -4.61 30.34 -1.22
C THR A 162 -4.80 29.97 -2.70
N GLU A 163 -5.24 30.91 -3.53
CA GLU A 163 -5.35 30.71 -4.98
C GLU A 163 -4.02 30.34 -5.63
N GLU A 164 -2.91 30.88 -5.11
CA GLU A 164 -1.59 30.55 -5.59
C GLU A 164 -1.23 29.08 -5.31
N LYS A 165 -1.47 28.61 -4.07
CA LYS A 165 -1.29 27.20 -3.70
C LYS A 165 -2.17 26.28 -4.54
N THR A 166 -3.42 26.65 -4.74
CA THR A 166 -4.36 25.90 -5.59
C THR A 166 -3.77 25.73 -6.98
N ARG A 167 -3.29 26.83 -7.59
CA ARG A 167 -2.70 26.82 -8.93
C ARG A 167 -1.47 25.91 -9.02
N GLN A 168 -0.55 26.03 -8.06
CA GLN A 168 0.66 25.22 -8.02
C GLN A 168 0.34 23.72 -7.82
N TRP A 169 -0.60 23.40 -6.94
CA TRP A 169 -0.96 22.02 -6.64
C TRP A 169 -1.75 21.35 -7.77
N ASP A 170 -2.62 22.12 -8.46
CA ASP A 170 -3.34 21.64 -9.64
C ASP A 170 -2.36 21.40 -10.80
N GLN A 171 -1.44 22.33 -11.05
CA GLN A 171 -0.41 22.16 -12.07
C GLN A 171 0.41 20.88 -11.82
N PHE A 172 0.88 20.65 -10.59
CA PHE A 172 1.62 19.45 -10.25
C PHE A 172 0.81 18.16 -10.50
N MET A 173 -0.49 18.19 -10.19
CA MET A 173 -1.38 17.04 -10.44
C MET A 173 -1.56 16.79 -11.94
N ASP A 174 -1.73 17.84 -12.73
CA ASP A 174 -1.88 17.74 -14.19
C ASP A 174 -0.60 17.22 -14.85
N GLU A 175 0.57 17.70 -14.41
CA GLU A 175 1.87 17.19 -14.87
C GLU A 175 2.05 15.71 -14.52
N ALA A 176 1.72 15.31 -13.27
CA ALA A 176 1.80 13.91 -12.84
C ALA A 176 0.84 13.02 -13.64
N ARG A 177 -0.37 13.52 -13.94
CA ARG A 177 -1.34 12.82 -14.80
C ARG A 177 -0.83 12.65 -16.22
N ALA A 178 -0.27 13.70 -16.80
CA ALA A 178 0.31 13.66 -18.14
C ALA A 178 1.47 12.65 -18.24
N GLN A 179 2.35 12.61 -17.21
CA GLN A 179 3.42 11.61 -17.13
C GLN A 179 2.87 10.19 -16.96
N ALA A 180 1.85 10.00 -16.13
CA ALA A 180 1.24 8.69 -15.92
C ALA A 180 0.66 8.11 -17.22
N VAL A 181 -0.05 8.90 -18.02
CA VAL A 181 -0.60 8.49 -19.32
C VAL A 181 0.51 8.03 -20.29
N GLN A 182 1.68 8.62 -20.21
CA GLN A 182 2.82 8.24 -21.07
C GLN A 182 3.57 7.01 -20.56
N SER A 183 3.31 6.57 -19.33
CA SER A 183 4.02 5.43 -18.73
C SER A 183 3.71 4.12 -19.45
N GLU A 184 4.74 3.28 -19.60
CA GLU A 184 4.61 1.96 -20.21
C GLU A 184 3.55 1.09 -19.52
N THR A 185 3.45 1.18 -18.20
CA THR A 185 2.46 0.43 -17.43
C THR A 185 1.02 0.79 -17.82
N VAL A 186 0.73 2.09 -18.03
CA VAL A 186 -0.61 2.54 -18.43
C VAL A 186 -0.90 2.09 -19.86
N LYS A 187 0.06 2.20 -20.79
CA LYS A 187 -0.08 1.71 -22.15
C LYS A 187 -0.39 0.21 -22.19
N GLN A 188 0.36 -0.59 -21.44
CA GLN A 188 0.10 -2.04 -21.34
C GLN A 188 -1.28 -2.33 -20.76
N MET A 189 -1.74 -1.57 -19.77
CA MET A 189 -3.10 -1.70 -19.26
C MET A 189 -4.15 -1.36 -20.31
N GLU A 190 -3.98 -0.28 -21.07
CA GLU A 190 -4.88 0.12 -22.15
C GLU A 190 -4.95 -0.94 -23.25
N GLU A 191 -3.81 -1.53 -23.64
CA GLU A 191 -3.76 -2.66 -24.58
C GLU A 191 -4.54 -3.87 -24.07
N ILE A 192 -4.36 -4.26 -22.80
CA ILE A 192 -5.07 -5.37 -22.17
C ILE A 192 -6.59 -5.08 -22.15
N PHE A 193 -7.00 -3.89 -21.76
CA PHE A 193 -8.42 -3.50 -21.77
C PHE A 193 -9.00 -3.49 -23.19
N GLY A 194 -8.26 -3.00 -24.19
CA GLY A 194 -8.66 -3.04 -25.58
C GLY A 194 -8.83 -4.48 -26.09
N MET A 195 -7.94 -5.40 -25.72
CA MET A 195 -8.05 -6.82 -26.04
C MET A 195 -9.29 -7.46 -25.38
N ILE A 196 -9.54 -7.17 -24.10
CA ILE A 196 -10.71 -7.68 -23.37
C ILE A 196 -12.00 -7.15 -23.99
N GLU A 197 -12.06 -5.87 -24.34
CA GLU A 197 -13.23 -5.26 -24.99
C GLU A 197 -13.50 -5.90 -26.35
N THR A 198 -12.48 -6.13 -27.16
CA THR A 198 -12.59 -6.77 -28.45
C THR A 198 -13.10 -8.20 -28.32
N GLU A 199 -12.58 -9.00 -27.40
CA GLU A 199 -13.03 -10.38 -27.19
C GLU A 199 -14.44 -10.43 -26.60
N MET A 200 -14.80 -9.52 -25.72
CA MET A 200 -16.15 -9.41 -25.20
C MET A 200 -17.15 -9.07 -26.30
N LEU A 201 -16.83 -8.14 -27.21
CA LEU A 201 -17.66 -7.82 -28.38
C LEU A 201 -17.83 -9.02 -29.29
N ARG A 202 -16.76 -9.79 -29.53
CA ARG A 202 -16.81 -11.02 -30.33
C ARG A 202 -17.75 -12.05 -29.71
N LEU A 203 -17.63 -12.30 -28.40
CA LEU A 203 -18.51 -13.21 -27.67
C LEU A 203 -19.98 -12.75 -27.70
N LEU A 204 -20.23 -11.45 -27.58
CA LEU A 204 -21.57 -10.88 -27.67
C LEU A 204 -22.19 -11.11 -29.05
N VAL A 205 -21.41 -11.01 -30.14
CA VAL A 205 -21.86 -11.30 -31.51
C VAL A 205 -22.19 -12.79 -31.68
N GLU A 206 -21.35 -13.69 -31.12
CA GLU A 206 -21.59 -15.14 -31.20
C GLU A 206 -22.85 -15.54 -30.40
N VAL A 207 -23.02 -15.01 -29.20
CA VAL A 207 -24.22 -15.23 -28.39
C VAL A 207 -25.48 -14.72 -29.08
N LYS A 208 -25.40 -13.56 -29.75
CA LYS A 208 -26.53 -13.03 -30.55
C LYS A 208 -26.83 -13.91 -31.74
N LYS A 209 -25.81 -14.43 -32.42
CA LYS A 209 -25.99 -15.40 -33.53
C LYS A 209 -26.62 -16.71 -33.07
N ALA A 210 -26.32 -17.15 -31.85
CA ALA A 210 -26.92 -18.33 -31.22
C ALA A 210 -28.37 -18.13 -30.76
N GLY A 211 -28.98 -16.97 -31.01
CA GLY A 211 -30.36 -16.65 -30.66
C GLY A 211 -30.61 -16.43 -29.16
N VAL A 212 -29.55 -16.24 -28.35
CA VAL A 212 -29.66 -15.98 -26.92
C VAL A 212 -30.01 -14.50 -26.70
N ARG A 213 -31.12 -14.26 -26.02
CA ARG A 213 -31.55 -12.89 -25.66
C ARG A 213 -30.71 -12.40 -24.47
N LEU A 214 -29.90 -11.38 -24.72
CA LEU A 214 -29.12 -10.71 -23.66
C LEU A 214 -29.96 -9.59 -23.04
N VAL A 215 -30.06 -9.61 -21.73
CA VAL A 215 -30.64 -8.51 -20.95
C VAL A 215 -29.50 -7.84 -20.21
N SER A 216 -29.27 -6.56 -20.48
CA SER A 216 -28.34 -5.75 -19.71
C SER A 216 -29.05 -5.17 -18.49
N TYR A 217 -28.44 -5.32 -17.34
CA TYR A 217 -28.91 -4.74 -16.09
C TYR A 217 -27.80 -3.85 -15.54
N ALA A 218 -28.11 -2.60 -15.28
CA ALA A 218 -27.21 -1.69 -14.57
C ALA A 218 -27.61 -1.67 -13.08
N ASP A 219 -26.68 -2.06 -12.22
CA ASP A 219 -26.92 -1.95 -10.78
C ASP A 219 -26.71 -0.50 -10.30
N SER A 220 -27.03 -0.24 -9.03
CA SER A 220 -26.89 1.08 -8.40
C SER A 220 -25.46 1.62 -8.36
N ALA A 221 -24.46 0.79 -8.67
CA ALA A 221 -23.04 1.15 -8.78
C ALA A 221 -22.60 1.43 -10.21
N GLY A 222 -23.52 1.34 -11.19
CA GLY A 222 -23.24 1.55 -12.61
C GLY A 222 -22.56 0.35 -13.28
N SER A 223 -22.45 -0.80 -12.61
CA SER A 223 -21.93 -2.02 -13.21
C SER A 223 -22.96 -2.65 -14.13
N VAL A 224 -22.55 -2.94 -15.38
CA VAL A 224 -23.39 -3.64 -16.34
C VAL A 224 -23.18 -5.14 -16.19
N ARG A 225 -24.24 -5.88 -15.80
CA ARG A 225 -24.25 -7.34 -15.78
C ARG A 225 -25.03 -7.87 -16.97
N ILE A 226 -24.43 -8.79 -17.70
CA ILE A 226 -25.08 -9.48 -18.81
C ILE A 226 -25.66 -10.78 -18.25
N LEU A 227 -26.98 -10.89 -18.28
CA LEU A 227 -27.71 -12.06 -17.81
C LEU A 227 -28.09 -12.95 -18.99
N GLY A 228 -27.62 -14.19 -18.98
CA GLY A 228 -28.07 -15.20 -19.93
C GLY A 228 -29.42 -15.84 -19.49
N PRO A 229 -30.05 -16.66 -20.36
CA PRO A 229 -31.36 -17.27 -20.13
C PRO A 229 -31.46 -18.02 -18.78
N LYS A 230 -30.39 -18.68 -18.33
CA LYS A 230 -30.36 -19.43 -17.06
C LYS A 230 -30.35 -18.53 -15.82
N SER A 231 -29.89 -17.29 -15.93
CA SER A 231 -29.93 -16.35 -14.81
C SER A 231 -31.30 -15.67 -14.62
N MET A 232 -32.17 -15.72 -15.63
CA MET A 232 -33.53 -15.20 -15.50
C MET A 232 -34.45 -16.16 -14.72
N GLU A 233 -34.21 -17.48 -14.73
CA GLU A 233 -34.97 -18.44 -13.92
C GLU A 233 -34.79 -18.24 -12.41
N TRP A 234 -33.67 -17.65 -11.99
CA TRP A 234 -33.39 -17.31 -10.59
C TRP A 234 -34.20 -16.10 -10.08
N MET A 235 -34.50 -15.14 -10.93
CA MET A 235 -35.25 -13.93 -10.55
C MET A 235 -36.76 -14.15 -10.47
N THR A 236 -37.27 -15.23 -11.06
CA THR A 236 -38.71 -15.56 -10.99
C THR A 236 -39.08 -16.47 -9.82
N ARG A 237 -38.11 -16.88 -9.00
CA ARG A 237 -38.28 -17.77 -7.84
C ARG A 237 -38.08 -17.09 -6.48
N THR A 238 -37.85 -15.79 -6.44
CA THR A 238 -37.85 -14.96 -5.23
C THR A 238 -38.94 -13.91 -5.31
#